data_46f1dc07d0c3b41a90ddfe64657baab3
#
_entry.id   46f1dc07d0c3b41a90ddfe64657baab3
#
_cell.length_a   1.000
_cell.length_b   1.000
_cell.length_c   1.000
_cell.angle_alpha   90.00
_cell.angle_beta   90.00
_cell.angle_gamma   90.00
#
_symmetry.space_group_name_H-M   'P 1'
#
loop_
_entity.id
_entity.type
_entity.pdbx_description
1 polymer ?
#
loop_
_entity_poly.entity_id
_entity_poly.type
_entity_poly.pdbx_seq_one_letter_code
_entity_poly.pdbx_strand_id
1 'polypeptide(L)'
;MRVLQRNLEREVLIQTGDTVVKIPVSQILYIEKSKNYLEYHTGDQVYRIRGTIADVEDAFRKEGFSKCISGCLVNLKYVTKASKDTVWLSDITLPISRQRRNGFKEDLMRYMGGGY
;
A
#
# COMPACT_ATOMS: atom_id res chain seq x y z
N MET A 1 30.70 -1.86 6.62
CA MET A 1 30.05 -1.63 6.77
C MET A 1 29.49 -1.63 6.95
N ARG A 2 29.02 -1.82 7.06
CA ARG A 2 28.30 -1.63 7.30
C ARG A 2 27.26 -1.59 7.41
N VAL A 3 26.99 -1.73 7.68
CA VAL A 3 25.99 -1.62 7.77
C VAL A 3 25.31 -1.24 7.74
N LEU A 4 25.20 -1.12 7.84
CA LEU A 4 24.52 -0.64 7.81
C LEU A 4 23.54 -0.49 7.43
N GLN A 5 23.28 -0.52 7.15
CA GLN A 5 22.39 -0.27 6.79
C GLN A 5 21.50 -0.74 6.55
N ARG A 6 21.32 -1.32 6.43
CA ARG A 6 20.58 -1.75 6.23
C ARG A 6 19.33 -1.91 6.53
N ASN A 7 19.13 -2.57 6.91
CA ASN A 7 17.90 -2.80 7.21
C ASN A 7 17.01 -1.82 7.16
N LEU A 8 17.11 -1.28 6.51
CA LEU A 8 16.43 -0.11 6.36
C LEU A 8 15.10 -0.30 5.72
N GLU A 9 14.94 -1.36 4.96
CA GLU A 9 13.68 -1.60 4.30
C GLU A 9 12.83 -2.54 5.10
N ARG A 10 11.58 -2.15 5.34
CA ARG A 10 10.65 -2.99 6.03
C ARG A 10 10.13 -4.08 5.11
N GLU A 11 9.81 -5.22 5.71
CA GLU A 11 9.34 -6.39 4.96
C GLU A 11 8.08 -6.93 5.60
N VAL A 12 7.23 -7.53 4.77
CA VAL A 12 6.07 -8.27 5.22
C VAL A 12 6.39 -9.74 5.10
N LEU A 13 6.12 -10.49 6.16
CA LEU A 13 6.31 -11.94 6.14
C LEU A 13 4.96 -12.57 5.87
N ILE A 14 4.88 -13.35 4.80
CA ILE A 14 3.64 -14.01 4.42
C ILE A 14 3.89 -15.51 4.42
N GLN A 15 3.10 -16.22 5.21
CA GLN A 15 3.21 -17.66 5.30
C GLN A 15 2.10 -18.30 4.46
N THR A 16 2.51 -19.17 3.54
CA THR A 16 1.58 -19.93 2.73
C THR A 16 1.97 -21.39 2.85
N GLY A 17 1.13 -22.18 3.54
CA GLY A 17 1.47 -23.54 3.83
C GLY A 17 2.67 -23.58 4.75
N ASP A 18 3.73 -24.26 4.32
CA ASP A 18 4.97 -24.34 5.09
C ASP A 18 6.06 -23.42 4.54
N THR A 19 5.69 -22.50 3.64
CA THR A 19 6.62 -21.58 3.02
C THR A 19 6.43 -20.19 3.60
N VAL A 20 7.52 -19.51 3.89
CA VAL A 20 7.48 -18.12 4.34
C VAL A 20 8.13 -17.25 3.27
N VAL A 21 7.41 -16.24 2.81
CA VAL A 21 7.88 -15.31 1.80
C VAL A 21 8.09 -13.95 2.45
N LYS A 22 9.23 -13.33 2.20
CA LYS A 22 9.50 -11.97 2.62
C LYS A 22 9.25 -11.04 1.45
N ILE A 23 8.43 -10.01 1.67
CA ILE A 23 8.13 -9.06 0.62
C ILE A 23 8.51 -7.67 1.12
N PRO A 24 9.46 -7.00 0.47
CA PRO A 24 9.75 -5.63 0.86
C PRO A 24 8.52 -4.75 0.69
N VAL A 25 8.23 -3.92 1.67
CA VAL A 25 7.07 -3.04 1.62
C VAL A 25 7.11 -2.16 0.38
N SER A 26 8.31 -1.76 -0.04
CA SER A 26 8.48 -0.91 -1.22
C SER A 26 8.02 -1.57 -2.51
N GLN A 27 7.86 -2.90 -2.53
CA GLN A 27 7.39 -3.61 -3.72
C GLN A 27 5.88 -3.80 -3.76
N ILE A 28 5.19 -3.43 -2.70
CA ILE A 28 3.73 -3.56 -2.64
C ILE A 28 3.11 -2.33 -3.26
N LEU A 29 2.30 -2.54 -4.31
CA LEU A 29 1.61 -1.46 -5.00
C LEU A 29 0.38 -1.04 -4.23
N TYR A 30 -0.42 -2.00 -3.81
CA TYR A 30 -1.60 -1.72 -3.02
C TYR A 30 -2.03 -2.99 -2.29
N ILE A 31 -2.85 -2.80 -1.25
CA ILE A 31 -3.39 -3.87 -0.43
C ILE A 31 -4.89 -3.75 -0.47
N GLU A 32 -5.56 -4.84 -0.80
CA GLU A 32 -7.00 -4.84 -1.03
C GLU A 32 -7.67 -5.89 -0.17
N LYS A 33 -8.78 -5.52 0.44
CA LYS A 33 -9.57 -6.46 1.20
C LYS A 33 -10.39 -7.33 0.25
N SER A 34 -10.40 -8.64 0.49
CA SER A 34 -11.24 -9.58 -0.24
C SER A 34 -11.82 -10.57 0.77
N LYS A 35 -13.05 -10.34 1.17
CA LYS A 35 -13.73 -11.13 2.21
C LYS A 35 -12.93 -11.05 3.51
N ASN A 36 -12.43 -12.18 4.00
CA ASN A 36 -11.67 -12.22 5.25
C ASN A 36 -10.17 -12.18 5.02
N TYR A 37 -9.75 -11.81 3.81
CA TYR A 37 -8.35 -11.81 3.42
C TYR A 37 -7.90 -10.44 2.99
N LEU A 38 -6.61 -10.22 3.10
CA LEU A 38 -5.92 -9.09 2.50
C LEU A 38 -5.12 -9.60 1.32
N GLU A 39 -5.21 -8.92 0.20
CA GLU A 39 -4.44 -9.25 -0.99
C GLU A 39 -3.36 -8.20 -1.18
N TYR A 40 -2.13 -8.63 -1.11
CA TYR A 40 -0.97 -7.76 -1.28
C TYR A 40 -0.54 -7.86 -2.73
N HIS A 41 -0.73 -6.77 -3.48
CA HIS A 41 -0.43 -6.75 -4.91
C HIS A 41 0.96 -6.15 -5.12
N THR A 42 1.85 -6.96 -5.70
CA THR A 42 3.14 -6.49 -6.18
C THR A 42 3.07 -6.39 -7.68
N GLY A 43 4.19 -6.10 -8.33
CA GLY A 43 4.18 -5.93 -9.79
C GLY A 43 3.75 -7.17 -10.55
N ASP A 44 4.07 -8.35 -10.03
CA ASP A 44 3.83 -9.59 -10.77
C ASP A 44 3.14 -10.66 -9.94
N GLN A 45 2.83 -10.40 -8.68
CA GLN A 45 2.25 -11.41 -7.81
C GLN A 45 1.19 -10.83 -6.91
N VAL A 46 0.28 -11.68 -6.46
CA VAL A 46 -0.72 -11.33 -5.45
C VAL A 46 -0.59 -12.34 -4.32
N TYR A 47 -0.39 -11.85 -3.11
CA TYR A 47 -0.29 -12.71 -1.94
C TYR A 47 -1.50 -12.48 -1.06
N ARG A 48 -2.13 -13.55 -0.62
CA ARG A 48 -3.33 -13.47 0.22
C ARG A 48 -2.99 -13.92 1.63
N ILE A 49 -3.44 -13.15 2.59
CA ILE A 49 -3.26 -13.50 4.00
C ILE A 49 -4.52 -13.09 4.75
N ARG A 50 -4.93 -13.92 5.70
CA ARG A 50 -6.13 -13.62 6.48
C ARG A 50 -5.90 -12.37 7.32
N GLY A 51 -6.87 -11.47 7.31
CA GLY A 51 -6.76 -10.26 8.09
C GLY A 51 -7.69 -9.17 7.60
N THR A 52 -7.62 -8.01 8.25
CA THR A 52 -8.44 -6.85 7.90
C THR A 52 -7.57 -5.65 7.65
N ILE A 53 -8.14 -4.67 6.94
CA ILE A 53 -7.43 -3.41 6.70
C ILE A 53 -7.09 -2.72 8.02
N ALA A 54 -8.02 -2.77 8.99
CA ALA A 54 -7.80 -2.13 10.28
C ALA A 54 -6.57 -2.67 11.00
N ASP A 55 -6.27 -3.95 10.81
CA ASP A 55 -5.12 -4.58 11.46
C ASP A 55 -3.79 -4.00 10.99
N VAL A 56 -3.74 -3.53 9.74
CA VAL A 56 -2.47 -3.14 9.11
C VAL A 56 -2.39 -1.67 8.76
N GLU A 57 -3.51 -0.96 8.84
CA GLU A 57 -3.59 0.41 8.32
C GLU A 57 -2.53 1.33 8.93
N ASP A 58 -2.40 1.33 10.25
CA ASP A 58 -1.47 2.26 10.90
C ASP A 58 -0.03 2.00 10.47
N ALA A 59 0.36 0.73 10.42
CA ALA A 59 1.71 0.38 10.04
C ALA A 59 2.02 0.81 8.62
N PHE A 60 1.09 0.57 7.69
CA PHE A 60 1.33 0.90 6.29
C PHE A 60 1.22 2.40 6.03
N ARG A 61 0.40 3.11 6.78
CA ARG A 61 0.37 4.57 6.64
C ARG A 61 1.73 5.17 6.95
N LYS A 62 2.41 4.63 7.93
CA LYS A 62 3.76 5.09 8.27
C LYS A 62 4.76 4.81 7.16
N GLU A 63 4.44 3.84 6.30
CA GLU A 63 5.30 3.49 5.16
C GLU A 63 4.90 4.24 3.89
N GLY A 64 3.98 5.18 3.97
CA GLY A 64 3.62 5.98 2.81
C GLY A 64 2.42 5.44 2.05
N PHE A 65 1.57 4.66 2.70
CA PHE A 65 0.32 4.19 2.09
C PHE A 65 -0.82 5.08 2.54
N SER A 66 -1.86 5.17 1.70
CA SER A 66 -3.07 5.91 2.03
C SER A 66 -4.28 5.12 1.56
N LYS A 67 -5.36 5.23 2.31
CA LYS A 67 -6.58 4.51 2.02
C LYS A 67 -7.38 5.27 0.96
N CYS A 68 -7.63 4.65 -0.20
CA CYS A 68 -8.43 5.26 -1.24
C CYS A 68 -9.91 4.91 -1.11
N ILE A 69 -10.19 3.72 -0.60
CA ILE A 69 -11.53 3.31 -0.18
C ILE A 69 -11.35 2.52 1.10
N SER A 70 -12.46 2.20 1.78
CA SER A 70 -12.37 1.54 3.07
C SER A 70 -11.62 0.21 3.02
N GLY A 71 -11.62 -0.45 1.88
CA GLY A 71 -10.99 -1.75 1.73
C GLY A 71 -9.69 -1.75 0.93
N CYS A 72 -9.06 -0.61 0.75
CA CYS A 72 -7.85 -0.58 -0.08
C CYS A 72 -6.86 0.47 0.40
N LEU A 73 -5.60 0.04 0.56
CA LEU A 73 -4.48 0.91 0.90
C LEU A 73 -3.55 1.00 -0.32
N VAL A 74 -3.23 2.20 -0.74
CA VAL A 74 -2.40 2.45 -1.92
C VAL A 74 -1.04 2.94 -1.51
N ASN A 75 0.00 2.38 -2.09
CA ASN A 75 1.36 2.86 -1.88
C ASN A 75 1.54 4.13 -2.70
N LEU A 76 1.66 5.27 -2.02
CA LEU A 76 1.72 6.56 -2.69
C LEU A 76 2.92 6.71 -3.60
N LYS A 77 3.97 5.95 -3.34
CA LYS A 77 5.17 5.94 -4.16
C LYS A 77 4.86 5.59 -5.62
N TYR A 78 3.85 4.77 -5.85
CA TYR A 78 3.53 4.30 -7.19
C TYR A 78 2.44 5.08 -7.89
N VAL A 79 1.86 6.07 -7.22
CA VAL A 79 0.79 6.86 -7.82
C VAL A 79 1.35 7.76 -8.90
N THR A 80 0.81 7.62 -10.12
CA THR A 80 1.22 8.46 -11.24
C THR A 80 0.25 9.60 -11.48
N LYS A 81 -1.00 9.44 -11.04
CA LYS A 81 -2.03 10.45 -11.28
C LYS A 81 -3.20 10.18 -10.35
N ALA A 82 -3.90 11.21 -9.97
CA ALA A 82 -5.11 11.07 -9.16
C ALA A 82 -6.11 12.15 -9.54
N SER A 83 -7.37 11.75 -9.67
CA SER A 83 -8.47 12.67 -9.82
C SER A 83 -9.30 12.62 -8.55
N LYS A 84 -10.48 13.23 -8.55
CA LYS A 84 -11.30 13.23 -7.35
C LYS A 84 -11.86 11.83 -7.03
N ASP A 85 -12.00 10.96 -8.02
CA ASP A 85 -12.61 9.64 -7.80
C ASP A 85 -11.79 8.47 -8.33
N THR A 86 -10.58 8.71 -8.83
CA THR A 86 -9.75 7.64 -9.38
C THR A 86 -8.29 7.91 -9.09
N VAL A 87 -7.56 6.86 -8.76
CA VAL A 87 -6.12 6.92 -8.63
C VAL A 87 -5.49 5.94 -9.60
N TRP A 88 -4.41 6.38 -10.25
CA TRP A 88 -3.68 5.56 -11.23
C TRP A 88 -2.34 5.17 -10.65
N LEU A 89 -2.03 3.86 -10.77
CA LEU A 89 -0.72 3.32 -10.47
C LEU A 89 -0.20 2.79 -11.79
N SER A 90 0.30 3.70 -12.64
CA SER A 90 0.66 3.35 -14.00
C SER A 90 -0.58 2.92 -14.78
N ASP A 91 -0.69 1.66 -15.18
CA ASP A 91 -1.86 1.17 -15.94
C ASP A 91 -2.95 0.57 -15.05
N ILE A 92 -2.77 0.59 -13.75
CA ILE A 92 -3.76 0.10 -12.80
C ILE A 92 -4.57 1.29 -12.29
N THR A 93 -5.89 1.15 -12.26
CA THR A 93 -6.76 2.20 -11.72
C THR A 93 -7.54 1.66 -10.54
N LEU A 94 -7.69 2.50 -9.51
CA LEU A 94 -8.44 2.16 -8.32
C LEU A 94 -9.39 3.32 -8.00
N PRO A 95 -10.56 3.03 -7.45
CA PRO A 95 -11.50 4.10 -7.11
C PRO A 95 -11.10 4.82 -5.84
N ILE A 96 -11.50 6.09 -5.73
CA ILE A 96 -11.38 6.85 -4.50
C ILE A 96 -12.81 7.15 -4.05
N SER A 97 -13.17 6.71 -2.84
CA SER A 97 -14.51 6.94 -2.34
C SER A 97 -14.70 8.42 -2.01
N ARG A 98 -15.96 8.85 -2.03
CA ARG A 98 -16.29 10.23 -1.68
C ARG A 98 -15.73 10.60 -0.30
N GLN A 99 -15.83 9.69 0.63
CA GLN A 99 -15.37 9.94 2.00
C GLN A 99 -13.86 10.10 2.08
N ARG A 100 -13.13 9.51 1.14
CA ARG A 100 -11.68 9.55 1.19
C ARG A 100 -11.06 10.60 0.27
N ARG A 101 -11.87 11.32 -0.52
CA ARG A 101 -11.33 12.27 -1.50
C ARG A 101 -10.35 13.26 -0.89
N ASN A 102 -10.79 13.94 0.16
CA ASN A 102 -9.94 14.96 0.77
C ASN A 102 -8.75 14.35 1.49
N GLY A 103 -8.98 13.30 2.27
CA GLY A 103 -7.90 12.66 3.03
C GLY A 103 -6.84 12.05 2.12
N PHE A 104 -7.28 11.37 1.06
CA PHE A 104 -6.34 10.76 0.13
C PHE A 104 -5.51 11.83 -0.58
N LYS A 105 -6.17 12.90 -1.04
CA LYS A 105 -5.49 13.99 -1.71
C LYS A 105 -4.47 14.65 -0.79
N GLU A 106 -4.85 14.88 0.47
CA GLU A 106 -3.93 15.47 1.44
C GLU A 106 -2.72 14.56 1.67
N ASP A 107 -2.97 13.26 1.81
CA ASP A 107 -1.88 12.32 2.02
C ASP A 107 -0.93 12.31 0.82
N LEU A 108 -1.49 12.28 -0.38
CA LEU A 108 -0.69 12.27 -1.60
C LEU A 108 0.14 13.54 -1.73
N MET A 109 -0.47 14.70 -1.48
CA MET A 109 0.24 15.96 -1.60
C MET A 109 1.30 16.09 -0.53
N ARG A 110 1.03 15.61 0.68
CA ARG A 110 2.03 15.62 1.75
C ARG A 110 3.21 14.72 1.38
N TYR A 111 2.92 13.56 0.82
CA TYR A 111 3.96 12.63 0.41
C TYR A 111 4.85 13.24 -0.66
N MET A 112 4.21 13.82 -1.69
CA MET A 112 4.95 14.44 -2.80
C MET A 112 5.51 15.80 -2.41
N GLY A 113 4.70 16.58 -1.72
CA GLY A 113 5.02 17.96 -1.41
C GLY A 113 6.07 18.11 -0.34
N GLY A 114 6.35 17.05 0.38
CA GLY A 114 7.41 17.10 1.37
C GLY A 114 8.75 17.47 0.77
N GLY A 115 8.88 17.35 -0.54
CA GLY A 115 10.09 17.71 -1.25
C GLY A 115 10.10 19.13 -1.77
N TYR A 116 9.05 19.88 -1.57
CA TYR A 116 8.98 21.24 -2.11
C TYR A 116 9.23 22.27 -1.05
#